data_54df20943c76d963fae7227f9533b522
#
_entry.id   54df20943c76d963fae7227f9533b522
#
_cell.length_a   1.000
_cell.length_b   1.000
_cell.length_c   1.000
_cell.angle_alpha   90.00
_cell.angle_beta   90.00
_cell.angle_gamma   90.00
#
_symmetry.space_group_name_H-M   'P 1'
#
loop_
_entity.id
_entity.type
_entity.pdbx_description
1 polymer ?
#
loop_
_entity_poly.entity_id
_entity_poly.type
_entity_poly.pdbx_seq_one_letter_code
_entity_poly.pdbx_strand_id
1 'polypeptide(L)'
;MITYQYTQKDWTTFKEGIKREWAVTNGIGGYAGSSMIGAHSRTHQGYLIASLHAPIERYLVFSKINETVTVGTRTVSFETSQHRASGKTVYAEGQKFLTSFIYDGSVHYAYETDNFSFEKHITLKRNANVCAVAYELTAGDSDCTFTLTPLFNYREHSESSTPDTLKFETFTEDRAFYLVPEKNKDIAIRFQTSEGTFSERETVYDIDMQLQIEVDLETDGLDCHYCPVDLSIAVPANTTKKVSILCSI
;
A
#
# COMPACT_ATOMS: atom_id res chain seq x y z
N MET A 1 -4.59 23.03 12.77
CA MET A 1 -4.63 21.56 12.51
C MET A 1 -3.63 20.94 13.45
N ILE A 2 -3.95 19.80 14.08
CA ILE A 2 -3.02 19.12 15.00
C ILE A 2 -2.13 18.22 14.12
N THR A 3 -0.81 18.36 14.29
CA THR A 3 0.18 17.52 13.60
C THR A 3 0.78 16.54 14.59
N TYR A 4 0.80 15.26 14.23
CA TYR A 4 1.50 14.22 14.95
C TYR A 4 2.73 13.81 14.16
N GLN A 5 3.88 13.80 14.81
CA GLN A 5 5.15 13.40 14.19
C GLN A 5 5.83 12.35 15.06
N TYR A 6 6.29 11.29 14.41
CA TYR A 6 6.99 10.16 15.01
C TYR A 6 8.28 9.87 14.23
N THR A 7 9.25 9.26 14.90
CA THR A 7 10.56 8.90 14.36
C THR A 7 10.90 7.46 14.74
N GLN A 8 12.04 6.94 14.31
CA GLN A 8 12.47 5.57 14.62
C GLN A 8 12.47 5.23 16.13
N LYS A 9 12.56 6.22 17.00
CA LYS A 9 12.47 6.03 18.46
C LYS A 9 11.08 5.56 18.92
N ASP A 10 10.06 5.79 18.11
CA ASP A 10 8.66 5.48 18.42
C ASP A 10 8.23 4.08 17.93
N TRP A 11 9.06 3.40 17.13
CA TRP A 11 8.83 2.05 16.60
C TRP A 11 10.11 1.22 16.59
N THR A 12 10.67 0.98 17.74
CA THR A 12 11.92 0.17 17.87
C THR A 12 11.73 -1.29 17.47
N THR A 13 10.48 -1.76 17.45
CA THR A 13 10.09 -3.10 16.98
C THR A 13 8.87 -3.03 16.08
N PHE A 14 8.67 -4.06 15.26
CA PHE A 14 7.45 -4.22 14.45
C PHE A 14 6.18 -4.16 15.31
N LYS A 15 6.17 -4.89 16.45
CA LYS A 15 5.02 -4.93 17.37
C LYS A 15 4.68 -3.57 17.98
N GLU A 16 5.66 -2.73 18.24
CA GLU A 16 5.41 -1.36 18.72
C GLU A 16 4.88 -0.47 17.61
N GLY A 17 5.43 -0.61 16.40
CA GLY A 17 5.02 0.17 15.25
C GLY A 17 3.57 -0.04 14.82
N ILE A 18 3.05 -1.25 14.92
CA ILE A 18 1.65 -1.55 14.56
C ILE A 18 0.61 -1.08 15.60
N LYS A 19 1.04 -0.73 16.83
CA LYS A 19 0.10 -0.27 17.88
C LYS A 19 -0.50 1.11 17.62
N ARG A 20 0.16 1.94 16.81
CA ARG A 20 -0.33 3.26 16.45
C ARG A 20 -0.88 3.23 15.04
N GLU A 21 -2.17 3.46 14.95
CA GLU A 21 -2.92 3.45 13.69
C GLU A 21 -3.35 4.87 13.32
N TRP A 22 -3.51 5.09 12.04
CA TRP A 22 -4.06 6.32 11.49
C TRP A 22 -5.25 6.01 10.59
N ALA A 23 -6.13 6.99 10.44
CA ALA A 23 -7.24 6.93 9.48
C ALA A 23 -7.52 8.31 8.89
N VAL A 24 -7.83 8.34 7.59
CA VAL A 24 -8.28 9.51 6.84
C VAL A 24 -9.61 9.15 6.18
N THR A 25 -10.59 10.04 6.23
CA THR A 25 -11.93 9.79 5.65
C THR A 25 -12.19 10.61 4.40
N ASN A 26 -12.99 10.07 3.49
CA ASN A 26 -13.43 10.80 2.29
C ASN A 26 -14.74 11.60 2.48
N GLY A 27 -15.39 11.48 3.63
CA GLY A 27 -16.64 12.19 3.96
C GLY A 27 -17.92 11.52 3.49
N ILE A 28 -17.85 10.41 2.74
CA ILE A 28 -19.01 9.64 2.26
C ILE A 28 -19.04 8.20 2.76
N GLY A 29 -18.31 7.91 3.85
CA GLY A 29 -18.26 6.59 4.47
C GLY A 29 -17.03 5.77 4.11
N GLY A 30 -16.29 6.11 3.05
CA GLY A 30 -15.01 5.52 2.71
C GLY A 30 -13.87 6.13 3.53
N TYR A 31 -12.75 5.39 3.64
CA TYR A 31 -11.59 5.82 4.40
C TYR A 31 -10.31 5.12 3.93
N ALA A 32 -9.16 5.63 4.38
CA ALA A 32 -7.87 4.96 4.34
C ALA A 32 -7.35 4.79 5.78
N GLY A 33 -6.64 3.71 6.05
CA GLY A 33 -6.03 3.45 7.35
C GLY A 33 -4.93 2.41 7.28
N SER A 34 -3.93 2.56 8.16
CA SER A 34 -2.83 1.62 8.36
C SER A 34 -2.13 1.92 9.69
N SER A 35 -1.03 1.26 9.97
CA SER A 35 -0.16 1.62 11.08
C SER A 35 0.85 2.71 10.70
N MET A 36 1.45 3.34 11.71
CA MET A 36 2.50 4.36 11.49
C MET A 36 3.76 3.82 10.83
N ILE A 37 3.96 2.50 10.76
CA ILE A 37 5.07 1.86 10.04
C ILE A 37 4.66 1.31 8.67
N GLY A 38 3.41 1.54 8.22
CA GLY A 38 2.91 1.09 6.93
C GLY A 38 2.55 -0.41 6.84
N ALA A 39 2.61 -1.13 7.96
CA ALA A 39 2.14 -2.52 8.05
C ALA A 39 0.63 -2.55 8.36
N HIS A 40 -0.09 -3.45 7.69
CA HIS A 40 -1.47 -3.75 8.09
C HIS A 40 -1.48 -4.76 9.24
N SER A 41 -2.33 -4.52 10.21
CA SER A 41 -2.52 -5.35 11.40
C SER A 41 -3.97 -5.77 11.63
N ARG A 42 -4.91 -5.21 10.81
CA ARG A 42 -6.36 -5.46 10.86
C ARG A 42 -6.94 -5.61 9.46
N THR A 43 -8.04 -6.34 9.35
CA THR A 43 -8.86 -6.46 8.14
C THR A 43 -9.37 -5.11 7.63
N HIS A 44 -9.65 -4.18 8.54
CA HIS A 44 -10.19 -2.84 8.30
C HIS A 44 -9.15 -1.82 7.76
N GLN A 45 -7.93 -2.23 7.48
CA GLN A 45 -6.88 -1.36 6.98
C GLN A 45 -6.70 -1.48 5.46
N GLY A 46 -6.42 -0.34 4.82
CA GLY A 46 -6.15 -0.22 3.40
C GLY A 46 -6.01 1.24 2.99
N TYR A 47 -5.44 1.47 1.82
CA TYR A 47 -5.30 2.82 1.23
C TYR A 47 -6.61 3.31 0.61
N LEU A 48 -7.52 2.39 0.24
CA LEU A 48 -8.88 2.73 -0.14
C LEU A 48 -9.86 1.64 0.32
N ILE A 49 -10.56 1.95 1.41
CA ILE A 49 -11.79 1.28 1.79
C ILE A 49 -12.91 2.13 1.17
N ALA A 50 -13.46 1.66 0.05
CA ALA A 50 -14.49 2.39 -0.67
C ALA A 50 -15.87 2.15 -0.07
N SER A 51 -16.72 3.18 -0.05
CA SER A 51 -18.14 3.04 0.26
C SER A 51 -18.91 2.90 -1.05
N LEU A 52 -19.41 1.71 -1.36
CA LEU A 52 -20.09 1.42 -2.62
C LEU A 52 -21.50 2.03 -2.65
N HIS A 53 -22.20 1.97 -1.52
CA HIS A 53 -23.49 2.64 -1.30
C HIS A 53 -23.36 3.58 -0.10
N ALA A 54 -22.91 4.79 -0.35
CA ALA A 54 -22.60 5.77 0.70
C ALA A 54 -23.75 5.99 1.69
N PRO A 55 -23.51 5.93 3.01
CA PRO A 55 -22.24 5.76 3.71
C PRO A 55 -21.92 4.32 4.12
N ILE A 56 -22.59 3.34 3.54
CA ILE A 56 -22.52 1.91 3.89
C ILE A 56 -21.82 1.09 2.80
N GLU A 57 -21.78 -0.22 2.98
CA GLU A 57 -21.12 -1.19 2.07
C GLU A 57 -19.67 -0.83 1.80
N ARG A 58 -18.85 -0.98 2.82
CA ARG A 58 -17.42 -0.67 2.76
C ARG A 58 -16.63 -1.87 2.26
N TYR A 59 -15.92 -1.66 1.16
CA TYR A 59 -15.09 -2.67 0.52
C TYR A 59 -13.64 -2.22 0.49
N LEU A 60 -12.73 -3.12 0.89
CA LEU A 60 -11.32 -2.95 0.61
C LEU A 60 -11.11 -3.16 -0.89
N VAL A 61 -10.61 -2.13 -1.58
CA VAL A 61 -10.30 -2.20 -3.01
C VAL A 61 -8.82 -1.96 -3.31
N PHE A 62 -8.15 -1.16 -2.49
CA PHE A 62 -6.73 -0.89 -2.59
C PHE A 62 -6.09 -1.03 -1.21
N SER A 63 -5.32 -2.10 -1.02
CA SER A 63 -4.73 -2.42 0.27
C SER A 63 -3.54 -1.53 0.56
N LYS A 64 -2.45 -1.71 -0.16
CA LYS A 64 -1.20 -0.95 0.01
C LYS A 64 -0.36 -1.01 -1.26
N ILE A 65 0.80 -0.39 -1.22
CA ILE A 65 1.86 -0.56 -2.23
C ILE A 65 3.09 -1.11 -1.49
N ASN A 66 3.69 -2.16 -2.02
CA ASN A 66 5.03 -2.60 -1.62
C ASN A 66 6.04 -1.91 -2.53
N GLU A 67 7.03 -1.26 -1.94
CA GLU A 67 8.06 -0.48 -2.62
C GLU A 67 9.40 -1.20 -2.58
N THR A 68 10.11 -1.18 -3.72
CA THR A 68 11.51 -1.62 -3.80
C THR A 68 12.33 -0.63 -4.62
N VAL A 69 13.63 -0.56 -4.33
CA VAL A 69 14.59 0.17 -5.18
C VAL A 69 15.72 -0.76 -5.60
N THR A 70 16.06 -0.71 -6.87
CA THR A 70 17.23 -1.42 -7.42
C THR A 70 18.28 -0.41 -7.87
N VAL A 71 19.51 -0.58 -7.34
CA VAL A 71 20.69 0.21 -7.68
C VAL A 71 21.75 -0.77 -8.18
N GLY A 72 22.08 -0.74 -9.46
CA GLY A 72 22.93 -1.76 -10.07
C GLY A 72 22.33 -3.17 -9.93
N THR A 73 23.00 -4.04 -9.15
CA THR A 73 22.54 -5.42 -8.87
C THR A 73 21.91 -5.59 -7.50
N ARG A 74 21.87 -4.53 -6.69
CA ARG A 74 21.33 -4.58 -5.33
C ARG A 74 19.89 -4.08 -5.30
N THR A 75 18.99 -4.89 -4.77
CA THR A 75 17.61 -4.51 -4.50
C THR A 75 17.37 -4.39 -3.00
N VAL A 76 16.70 -3.31 -2.59
CA VAL A 76 16.25 -3.04 -1.23
C VAL A 76 14.73 -2.98 -1.23
N SER A 77 14.09 -3.71 -0.30
CA SER A 77 12.64 -3.67 -0.09
C SER A 77 12.31 -2.77 1.10
N PHE A 78 11.31 -1.91 0.90
CA PHE A 78 10.71 -1.07 1.94
C PHE A 78 9.38 -1.65 2.44
N GLU A 79 9.04 -2.84 1.98
CA GLU A 79 7.86 -3.54 2.45
C GLU A 79 7.92 -3.74 3.96
N THR A 80 6.82 -3.37 4.64
CA THR A 80 6.62 -3.65 6.06
C THR A 80 5.35 -4.47 6.19
N SER A 81 5.50 -5.74 6.55
CA SER A 81 4.39 -6.70 6.65
C SER A 81 4.79 -7.90 7.52
N GLN A 82 3.80 -8.68 7.89
CA GLN A 82 3.96 -9.95 8.59
C GLN A 82 3.24 -11.02 7.76
N HIS A 83 3.89 -12.15 7.56
CA HIS A 83 3.33 -13.27 6.81
C HIS A 83 3.46 -14.57 7.60
N ARG A 84 2.58 -15.53 7.33
CA ARG A 84 2.73 -16.89 7.83
C ARG A 84 3.34 -17.77 6.73
N ALA A 85 4.55 -18.25 6.95
CA ALA A 85 5.24 -19.15 6.04
C ALA A 85 5.62 -20.44 6.76
N SER A 86 5.17 -21.60 6.24
CA SER A 86 5.45 -22.92 6.85
C SER A 86 5.13 -22.99 8.35
N GLY A 87 4.01 -22.39 8.75
CA GLY A 87 3.56 -22.35 10.16
C GLY A 87 4.32 -21.38 11.06
N LYS A 88 5.24 -20.59 10.53
CA LYS A 88 6.00 -19.58 11.27
C LYS A 88 5.66 -18.18 10.79
N THR A 89 5.77 -17.22 11.70
CA THR A 89 5.67 -15.80 11.37
C THR A 89 7.00 -15.31 10.77
N VAL A 90 6.93 -14.67 9.61
CA VAL A 90 8.04 -14.03 8.91
C VAL A 90 7.72 -12.55 8.75
N TYR A 91 8.71 -11.69 8.94
CA TYR A 91 8.57 -10.24 8.83
C TYR A 91 9.32 -9.70 7.63
N ALA A 92 8.65 -8.86 6.84
CA ALA A 92 9.29 -7.90 5.96
C ALA A 92 9.49 -6.61 6.77
N GLU A 93 10.73 -6.18 6.94
CA GLU A 93 11.10 -5.18 7.93
C GLU A 93 11.51 -3.84 7.30
N GLY A 94 10.74 -3.37 6.30
CA GLY A 94 10.98 -2.10 5.61
C GLY A 94 10.97 -0.88 6.53
N GLN A 95 10.31 -0.97 7.70
CA GLN A 95 10.32 0.08 8.72
C GLN A 95 11.73 0.41 9.25
N LYS A 96 12.72 -0.42 9.00
CA LYS A 96 14.13 -0.13 9.32
C LYS A 96 14.68 1.05 8.54
N PHE A 97 14.12 1.31 7.36
CA PHE A 97 14.47 2.44 6.49
C PHE A 97 13.55 3.66 6.69
N LEU A 98 12.46 3.50 7.45
CA LEU A 98 11.53 4.58 7.77
C LEU A 98 12.18 5.54 8.77
N THR A 99 12.36 6.80 8.39
CA THR A 99 12.98 7.84 9.23
C THR A 99 11.97 8.73 9.93
N SER A 100 10.81 8.95 9.30
CA SER A 100 9.77 9.84 9.80
C SER A 100 8.38 9.39 9.36
N PHE A 101 7.41 9.57 10.26
CA PHE A 101 5.98 9.46 10.00
C PHE A 101 5.29 10.74 10.51
N ILE A 102 4.47 11.38 9.66
CA ILE A 102 3.70 12.58 10.00
C ILE A 102 2.24 12.36 9.65
N TYR A 103 1.34 12.78 10.53
CA TYR A 103 -0.10 12.87 10.31
C TYR A 103 -0.57 14.29 10.61
N ASP A 104 -1.09 14.97 9.59
CA ASP A 104 -1.60 16.35 9.65
C ASP A 104 -2.96 16.51 8.97
N GLY A 105 -3.71 15.40 8.81
CA GLY A 105 -4.93 15.28 8.02
C GLY A 105 -4.68 14.60 6.67
N SER A 106 -3.42 14.45 6.29
CA SER A 106 -2.86 13.51 5.33
C SER A 106 -1.76 12.69 6.02
N VAL A 107 -1.21 11.72 5.33
CA VAL A 107 -0.21 10.81 5.89
C VAL A 107 1.08 10.91 5.09
N HIS A 108 2.20 11.07 5.79
CA HIS A 108 3.52 11.23 5.19
C HIS A 108 4.47 10.20 5.80
N TYR A 109 5.16 9.46 4.96
CA TYR A 109 6.24 8.55 5.32
C TYR A 109 7.51 8.99 4.61
N ALA A 110 8.63 9.07 5.32
CA ALA A 110 9.95 9.30 4.74
C ALA A 110 10.85 8.10 4.95
N TYR A 111 11.45 7.61 3.88
CA TYR A 111 12.36 6.46 3.87
C TYR A 111 13.71 6.89 3.32
N GLU A 112 14.77 6.30 3.87
CA GLU A 112 16.14 6.61 3.48
C GLU A 112 17.03 5.38 3.51
N THR A 113 17.90 5.29 2.50
CA THR A 113 19.04 4.37 2.41
C THR A 113 20.29 5.17 2.04
N ASP A 114 21.47 4.54 1.98
CA ASP A 114 22.73 5.22 1.62
C ASP A 114 22.68 5.95 0.26
N ASN A 115 21.93 5.44 -0.73
CA ASN A 115 21.92 5.96 -2.12
C ASN A 115 20.54 6.31 -2.66
N PHE A 116 19.48 6.20 -1.85
CA PHE A 116 18.13 6.48 -2.30
C PHE A 116 17.25 6.88 -1.11
N SER A 117 16.44 7.91 -1.31
CA SER A 117 15.41 8.29 -0.36
C SER A 117 14.10 8.57 -1.08
N PHE A 118 12.99 8.46 -0.36
CA PHE A 118 11.70 8.90 -0.87
C PHE A 118 10.77 9.34 0.24
N GLU A 119 9.90 10.27 -0.12
CA GLU A 119 8.71 10.60 0.67
C GLU A 119 7.48 10.05 -0.02
N LYS A 120 6.56 9.50 0.78
CA LYS A 120 5.26 8.99 0.35
C LYS A 120 4.15 9.70 1.09
N HIS A 121 3.23 10.33 0.35
CA HIS A 121 2.07 11.05 0.86
C HIS A 121 0.80 10.31 0.47
N ILE A 122 -0.09 10.03 1.42
CA ILE A 122 -1.35 9.35 1.19
C ILE A 122 -2.49 10.27 1.61
N THR A 123 -3.45 10.46 0.72
CA THR A 123 -4.66 11.25 0.98
C THR A 123 -5.87 10.71 0.22
N LEU A 124 -7.06 11.06 0.69
CA LEU A 124 -8.32 10.75 0.01
C LEU A 124 -8.96 12.00 -0.56
N LYS A 125 -9.52 11.87 -1.76
CA LYS A 125 -10.37 12.92 -2.33
C LYS A 125 -11.68 13.00 -1.55
N ARG A 126 -12.03 14.22 -1.11
CA ARG A 126 -13.31 14.44 -0.43
C ARG A 126 -14.48 14.16 -1.35
N ASN A 127 -15.51 13.50 -0.82
CA ASN A 127 -16.76 13.14 -1.50
C ASN A 127 -16.54 12.22 -2.73
N ALA A 128 -15.50 11.40 -2.73
CA ALA A 128 -15.25 10.42 -3.79
C ALA A 128 -14.47 9.22 -3.24
N ASN A 129 -14.66 8.04 -3.84
CA ASN A 129 -13.85 6.86 -3.59
C ASN A 129 -12.56 6.92 -4.42
N VAL A 130 -11.67 7.82 -4.05
CA VAL A 130 -10.37 8.06 -4.72
C VAL A 130 -9.29 8.22 -3.66
N CYS A 131 -8.27 7.38 -3.75
CA CYS A 131 -7.02 7.50 -3.00
C CYS A 131 -5.94 8.07 -3.91
N ALA A 132 -5.19 9.04 -3.42
CA ALA A 132 -3.98 9.56 -4.05
C ALA A 132 -2.76 9.20 -3.20
N VAL A 133 -1.74 8.65 -3.87
CA VAL A 133 -0.41 8.41 -3.28
C VAL A 133 0.60 9.18 -4.11
N ALA A 134 1.26 10.15 -3.51
CA ALA A 134 2.30 10.92 -4.17
C ALA A 134 3.68 10.52 -3.62
N TYR A 135 4.64 10.39 -4.51
CA TYR A 135 6.02 10.10 -4.17
C TYR A 135 6.93 11.24 -4.61
N GLU A 136 7.91 11.56 -3.78
CA GLU A 136 9.09 12.33 -4.14
C GLU A 136 10.30 11.44 -4.00
N LEU A 137 10.93 11.06 -5.11
CA LEU A 137 11.99 10.06 -5.23
C LEU A 137 13.32 10.77 -5.47
N THR A 138 14.32 10.53 -4.64
CA THR A 138 15.65 11.13 -4.80
C THR A 138 16.71 10.04 -4.90
N ALA A 139 17.42 10.00 -6.02
CA ALA A 139 18.58 9.13 -6.24
C ALA A 139 19.87 9.85 -5.82
N GLY A 140 20.79 9.10 -5.18
CA GLY A 140 22.15 9.52 -4.92
C GLY A 140 23.00 9.53 -6.20
N ASP A 141 24.22 9.06 -6.12
CA ASP A 141 25.23 9.11 -7.19
C ASP A 141 25.04 8.05 -8.31
N SER A 142 24.05 7.19 -8.19
CA SER A 142 23.79 6.08 -9.10
C SER A 142 22.34 6.09 -9.63
N ASP A 143 22.17 5.66 -10.89
CA ASP A 143 20.83 5.43 -11.44
C ASP A 143 20.09 4.35 -10.66
N CYS A 144 18.80 4.59 -10.41
CA CYS A 144 17.94 3.70 -9.68
C CYS A 144 16.70 3.33 -10.49
N THR A 145 16.17 2.13 -10.24
CA THR A 145 14.82 1.75 -10.62
C THR A 145 13.98 1.60 -9.36
N PHE A 146 12.97 2.44 -9.21
CA PHE A 146 11.98 2.33 -8.13
C PHE A 146 10.78 1.56 -8.63
N THR A 147 10.43 0.46 -7.95
CA THR A 147 9.35 -0.43 -8.34
C THR A 147 8.26 -0.41 -7.29
N LEU A 148 7.04 -0.21 -7.74
CA LEU A 148 5.82 -0.21 -6.95
C LEU A 148 4.99 -1.44 -7.29
N THR A 149 4.72 -2.28 -6.29
CA THR A 149 3.81 -3.42 -6.41
C THR A 149 2.51 -3.10 -5.67
N PRO A 150 1.44 -2.67 -6.39
CA PRO A 150 0.15 -2.41 -5.76
C PRO A 150 -0.55 -3.71 -5.37
N LEU A 151 -1.13 -3.71 -4.17
CA LEU A 151 -1.93 -4.82 -3.63
C LEU A 151 -3.40 -4.42 -3.67
N PHE A 152 -4.19 -5.18 -4.42
CA PHE A 152 -5.63 -4.95 -4.59
C PHE A 152 -6.45 -6.01 -3.86
N ASN A 153 -7.70 -5.68 -3.60
CA ASN A 153 -8.69 -6.58 -3.04
C ASN A 153 -10.09 -6.23 -3.58
N TYR A 154 -11.06 -7.07 -3.35
CA TYR A 154 -12.48 -6.77 -3.49
C TYR A 154 -13.27 -7.61 -2.50
N ARG A 155 -13.28 -7.17 -1.26
CA ARG A 155 -13.99 -7.80 -0.14
C ARG A 155 -14.65 -6.78 0.77
N GLU A 156 -15.65 -7.20 1.48
CA GLU A 156 -16.16 -6.43 2.63
C GLU A 156 -15.00 -6.19 3.61
N HIS A 157 -14.94 -4.98 4.19
CA HIS A 157 -13.73 -4.51 4.89
C HIS A 157 -13.40 -5.27 6.18
N SER A 158 -14.37 -5.97 6.77
CA SER A 158 -14.19 -6.80 7.99
C SER A 158 -13.87 -8.27 7.69
N GLU A 159 -13.96 -8.70 6.42
CA GLU A 159 -13.68 -10.07 6.01
C GLU A 159 -12.21 -10.26 5.60
N SER A 160 -11.83 -11.49 5.30
CA SER A 160 -10.55 -11.86 4.71
C SER A 160 -10.75 -12.46 3.32
N SER A 161 -9.71 -12.46 2.52
CA SER A 161 -9.69 -13.03 1.17
C SER A 161 -8.78 -14.25 1.05
N THR A 162 -9.07 -15.06 0.05
CA THR A 162 -8.20 -16.15 -0.43
C THR A 162 -8.00 -16.01 -1.94
N PRO A 163 -7.02 -16.69 -2.56
CA PRO A 163 -6.85 -16.66 -4.01
C PRO A 163 -8.13 -17.08 -4.77
N ASP A 164 -8.94 -17.97 -4.20
CA ASP A 164 -10.20 -18.41 -4.83
C ASP A 164 -11.29 -17.34 -4.81
N THR A 165 -11.25 -16.43 -3.83
CA THR A 165 -12.24 -15.35 -3.70
C THR A 165 -11.84 -14.07 -4.43
N LEU A 166 -10.56 -13.95 -4.84
CA LEU A 166 -10.00 -12.78 -5.54
C LEU A 166 -9.80 -13.09 -7.03
N LYS A 167 -10.85 -12.88 -7.82
CA LYS A 167 -10.81 -13.05 -9.26
C LYS A 167 -11.15 -11.73 -9.94
N PHE A 168 -10.32 -11.34 -10.91
CA PHE A 168 -10.47 -10.10 -11.66
C PHE A 168 -10.24 -10.32 -13.15
N GLU A 169 -10.99 -9.61 -13.99
CA GLU A 169 -10.58 -9.31 -15.35
C GLU A 169 -9.70 -8.06 -15.31
N THR A 170 -8.58 -8.08 -16.02
CA THR A 170 -7.62 -6.98 -15.99
C THR A 170 -7.27 -6.50 -17.39
N PHE A 171 -7.00 -5.22 -17.54
CA PHE A 171 -6.49 -4.64 -18.78
C PHE A 171 -5.71 -3.35 -18.48
N THR A 172 -4.83 -2.98 -19.41
CA THR A 172 -4.05 -1.74 -19.33
C THR A 172 -4.46 -0.81 -20.47
N GLU A 173 -4.67 0.46 -20.16
CA GLU A 173 -4.94 1.50 -21.14
C GLU A 173 -4.14 2.76 -20.76
N ASP A 174 -3.32 3.24 -21.68
CA ASP A 174 -2.38 4.35 -21.44
C ASP A 174 -1.52 4.13 -20.18
N ARG A 175 -1.72 4.98 -19.17
CA ARG A 175 -1.03 4.95 -17.88
C ARG A 175 -1.94 4.47 -16.75
N ALA A 176 -2.95 3.69 -17.07
CA ALA A 176 -3.88 3.13 -16.10
C ALA A 176 -3.99 1.61 -16.25
N PHE A 177 -4.01 0.94 -15.12
CA PHE A 177 -4.31 -0.48 -14.99
C PHE A 177 -5.70 -0.62 -14.38
N TYR A 178 -6.52 -1.47 -14.97
CA TYR A 178 -7.91 -1.69 -14.57
C TYR A 178 -8.12 -3.10 -14.06
N LEU A 179 -8.94 -3.23 -13.01
CA LEU A 179 -9.36 -4.49 -12.45
C LEU A 179 -10.89 -4.48 -12.30
N VAL A 180 -11.54 -5.44 -12.92
CA VAL A 180 -13.00 -5.65 -12.81
C VAL A 180 -13.23 -6.91 -11.99
N PRO A 181 -13.78 -6.82 -10.75
CA PRO A 181 -14.03 -7.99 -9.93
C PRO A 181 -15.04 -8.94 -10.60
N GLU A 182 -14.76 -10.25 -10.64
CA GLU A 182 -15.72 -11.20 -11.19
C GLU A 182 -17.05 -11.23 -10.42
N LYS A 183 -17.00 -10.96 -9.12
CA LYS A 183 -18.18 -10.91 -8.23
C LYS A 183 -19.09 -9.70 -8.50
N ASN A 184 -18.57 -8.63 -9.12
CA ASN A 184 -19.34 -7.41 -9.39
C ASN A 184 -18.79 -6.70 -10.64
N LYS A 185 -19.38 -6.95 -11.78
CA LYS A 185 -18.98 -6.40 -13.08
C LYS A 185 -19.33 -4.92 -13.29
N ASP A 186 -20.12 -4.34 -12.38
CA ASP A 186 -20.50 -2.92 -12.43
C ASP A 186 -19.40 -2.03 -11.81
N ILE A 187 -18.38 -2.63 -11.19
CA ILE A 187 -17.27 -1.94 -10.56
C ILE A 187 -16.00 -2.14 -11.39
N ALA A 188 -15.29 -1.04 -11.62
CA ALA A 188 -13.92 -1.08 -12.14
C ALA A 188 -12.98 -0.33 -11.20
N ILE A 189 -11.99 -1.02 -10.67
CA ILE A 189 -10.89 -0.40 -9.91
C ILE A 189 -9.90 0.13 -10.94
N ARG A 190 -9.63 1.43 -10.92
CA ARG A 190 -8.67 2.09 -11.80
C ARG A 190 -7.45 2.52 -11.01
N PHE A 191 -6.29 2.00 -11.38
CA PHE A 191 -4.99 2.38 -10.82
C PHE A 191 -4.19 3.13 -11.89
N GLN A 192 -4.01 4.43 -11.70
CA GLN A 192 -3.38 5.33 -12.67
C GLN A 192 -2.10 5.93 -12.12
N THR A 193 -1.09 6.09 -12.99
CA THR A 193 0.19 6.72 -12.66
C THR A 193 0.48 7.92 -13.56
N SER A 194 1.21 8.91 -13.03
CA SER A 194 1.77 10.02 -13.82
C SER A 194 3.04 9.63 -14.57
N GLU A 195 3.77 8.60 -14.11
CA GLU A 195 5.09 8.19 -14.58
C GLU A 195 5.23 6.67 -14.49
N GLY A 196 6.19 6.10 -15.25
CA GLY A 196 6.59 4.70 -15.16
C GLY A 196 5.93 3.79 -16.20
N THR A 197 6.29 2.51 -16.13
CA THR A 197 5.84 1.47 -17.04
C THR A 197 5.34 0.26 -16.27
N PHE A 198 4.16 -0.21 -16.62
CA PHE A 198 3.59 -1.43 -16.06
C PHE A 198 4.23 -2.67 -16.68
N SER A 199 4.47 -3.69 -15.85
CA SER A 199 4.85 -5.03 -16.25
C SER A 199 4.04 -6.07 -15.48
N GLU A 200 3.61 -7.12 -16.16
CA GLU A 200 2.88 -8.22 -15.52
C GLU A 200 3.79 -9.02 -14.59
N ARG A 201 3.20 -9.55 -13.54
CA ARG A 201 3.87 -10.40 -12.55
C ARG A 201 3.53 -11.87 -12.77
N GLU A 202 4.52 -12.74 -12.58
CA GLU A 202 4.30 -14.20 -12.57
C GLU A 202 3.53 -14.63 -11.32
N THR A 203 3.89 -14.06 -10.16
CA THR A 203 3.20 -14.31 -8.89
C THR A 203 2.21 -13.18 -8.63
N VAL A 204 0.93 -13.46 -8.87
CA VAL A 204 -0.14 -12.46 -8.82
C VAL A 204 -0.88 -12.39 -7.48
N TYR A 205 -0.50 -13.19 -6.49
CA TYR A 205 -1.09 -13.17 -5.15
C TYR A 205 -0.03 -12.97 -4.08
N ASP A 206 -0.30 -12.07 -3.16
CA ASP A 206 0.35 -11.96 -1.86
C ASP A 206 -0.52 -12.71 -0.85
N ILE A 207 -0.10 -13.92 -0.50
CA ILE A 207 -0.86 -14.86 0.33
C ILE A 207 -0.34 -14.85 1.77
N ASP A 208 -1.22 -15.25 2.70
CA ASP A 208 -0.89 -15.45 4.11
C ASP A 208 -0.31 -14.20 4.81
N MET A 209 -0.71 -12.99 4.34
CA MET A 209 -0.45 -11.77 5.11
C MET A 209 -1.12 -11.92 6.48
N GLN A 210 -0.30 -11.87 7.54
CA GLN A 210 -0.80 -12.07 8.90
C GLN A 210 -1.10 -10.74 9.56
N LEU A 211 -2.37 -10.56 9.95
CA LEU A 211 -2.90 -9.39 10.62
C LEU A 211 -2.84 -9.60 12.13
N GLN A 212 -1.80 -9.07 12.77
CA GLN A 212 -1.47 -9.41 14.16
C GLN A 212 -2.60 -9.12 15.16
N ILE A 213 -3.33 -8.01 14.99
CA ILE A 213 -4.39 -7.66 15.93
C ILE A 213 -5.59 -8.59 15.76
N GLU A 214 -5.87 -9.07 14.54
CA GLU A 214 -6.89 -10.10 14.33
C GLU A 214 -6.49 -11.43 14.98
N VAL A 215 -5.21 -11.81 14.91
CA VAL A 215 -4.70 -12.99 15.63
C VAL A 215 -4.82 -12.83 17.15
N ASP A 216 -4.52 -11.64 17.67
CA ASP A 216 -4.66 -11.34 19.09
C ASP A 216 -6.13 -11.34 19.57
N LEU A 217 -7.08 -11.19 18.62
CA LEU A 217 -8.54 -11.34 18.85
C LEU A 217 -9.05 -12.77 18.59
N GLU A 218 -8.14 -13.75 18.54
CA GLU A 218 -8.45 -15.19 18.38
C GLU A 218 -9.12 -15.53 17.03
N THR A 219 -8.89 -14.72 15.97
CA THR A 219 -9.28 -15.06 14.61
C THR A 219 -8.11 -15.69 13.85
N ASP A 220 -8.33 -16.21 12.64
CA ASP A 220 -7.28 -16.74 11.79
C ASP A 220 -6.24 -15.66 11.41
N GLY A 221 -6.72 -14.42 11.24
CA GLY A 221 -5.89 -13.23 10.98
C GLY A 221 -5.06 -13.33 9.70
N LEU A 222 -5.43 -14.16 8.74
CA LEU A 222 -4.76 -14.28 7.45
C LEU A 222 -5.58 -13.58 6.37
N ASP A 223 -4.90 -12.89 5.48
CA ASP A 223 -5.50 -12.24 4.32
C ASP A 223 -4.67 -12.51 3.07
N CYS A 224 -5.31 -12.34 1.91
CA CYS A 224 -4.71 -12.48 0.60
C CYS A 224 -4.98 -11.22 -0.23
N HIS A 225 -4.00 -10.81 -1.04
CA HIS A 225 -4.13 -9.67 -1.92
C HIS A 225 -3.76 -10.04 -3.36
N TYR A 226 -4.39 -9.39 -4.32
CA TYR A 226 -4.09 -9.54 -5.73
C TYR A 226 -3.09 -8.47 -6.16
N CYS A 227 -1.94 -8.88 -6.70
CA CYS A 227 -0.83 -8.00 -7.08
C CYS A 227 -0.31 -8.35 -8.49
N PRO A 228 -1.12 -8.08 -9.54
CA PRO A 228 -0.88 -8.58 -10.90
C PRO A 228 0.21 -7.85 -11.66
N VAL A 229 0.60 -6.65 -11.22
CA VAL A 229 1.53 -5.79 -11.95
C VAL A 229 2.56 -5.16 -11.03
N ASP A 230 3.72 -4.87 -11.60
CA ASP A 230 4.69 -3.94 -11.07
C ASP A 230 4.68 -2.65 -11.92
N LEU A 231 4.86 -1.51 -11.27
CA LEU A 231 5.09 -0.22 -11.90
C LEU A 231 6.53 0.19 -11.67
N SER A 232 7.34 0.20 -12.72
CA SER A 232 8.76 0.57 -12.68
C SER A 232 8.98 2.02 -13.08
N ILE A 233 9.77 2.75 -12.30
CA ILE A 233 10.09 4.17 -12.46
C ILE A 233 11.61 4.32 -12.44
N ALA A 234 12.19 4.78 -13.55
CA ALA A 234 13.62 5.10 -13.61
C ALA A 234 13.87 6.45 -12.95
N VAL A 235 14.84 6.50 -12.03
CA VAL A 235 15.29 7.71 -11.34
C VAL A 235 16.78 7.89 -11.62
N PRO A 236 17.18 8.83 -12.51
CA PRO A 236 18.59 9.05 -12.83
C PRO A 236 19.38 9.54 -11.62
N ALA A 237 20.69 9.24 -11.62
CA ALA A 237 21.62 9.69 -10.59
C ALA A 237 21.54 11.20 -10.35
N ASN A 238 21.62 11.60 -9.07
CA ASN A 238 21.60 12.98 -8.62
C ASN A 238 20.33 13.75 -9.05
N THR A 239 19.20 13.06 -9.21
CA THR A 239 17.92 13.70 -9.58
C THR A 239 16.83 13.39 -8.56
N THR A 240 15.82 14.29 -8.54
CA THR A 240 14.57 14.08 -7.81
C THR A 240 13.42 13.99 -8.80
N LYS A 241 12.56 12.98 -8.64
CA LYS A 241 11.33 12.79 -9.42
C LYS A 241 10.09 12.84 -8.54
N LYS A 242 9.02 13.42 -9.06
CA LYS A 242 7.69 13.38 -8.45
C LYS A 242 6.78 12.47 -9.24
N VAL A 243 6.15 11.53 -8.56
CA VAL A 243 5.24 10.55 -9.14
C VAL A 243 3.93 10.58 -8.37
N SER A 244 2.82 10.56 -9.09
CA SER A 244 1.49 10.51 -8.50
C SER A 244 0.75 9.26 -8.95
N ILE A 245 0.17 8.57 -7.99
CA ILE A 245 -0.69 7.40 -8.19
C ILE A 245 -2.10 7.79 -7.77
N LEU A 246 -3.09 7.41 -8.56
CA LEU A 246 -4.51 7.52 -8.21
C LEU A 246 -5.13 6.14 -8.30
N CYS A 247 -5.79 5.71 -7.21
CA CYS A 247 -6.66 4.53 -7.22
C CYS A 247 -8.09 4.97 -6.96
N SER A 248 -9.01 4.54 -7.81
CA SER A 248 -10.43 4.92 -7.76
C SER A 248 -11.36 3.80 -8.18
N ILE A 249 -12.64 3.94 -7.84
CA ILE A 249 -13.76 3.16 -8.36
C ILE A 249 -14.87 4.09 -8.82
#